data_ac58aacd0b446caa26ff192ff8fd2f60
#
_entry.id   ac58aacd0b446caa26ff192ff8fd2f60
#
_cell.length_a   1.000
_cell.length_b   1.000
_cell.length_c   1.000
_cell.angle_alpha   90.00
_cell.angle_beta   90.00
_cell.angle_gamma   90.00
#
_symmetry.space_group_name_H-M   'P 1'
#
loop_
_entity.id
_entity.type
_entity.pdbx_description
1 polymer ?
#
loop_
_entity_poly.entity_id
_entity_poly.type
_entity_poly.pdbx_seq_one_letter_code
_entity_poly.pdbx_strand_id
1 'polypeptide(L)'
;MVMFKWWHVLADDERQQWTLDPFVSVGPLAFGMGPGEASEALSSLTGEAQRHRLRRRANETVDVVEEGEYREFGLKLYYRDERLASVVVDALRGPQVFVEGVALVGRVPSVLEQWMLDRAEAREPYAELSYMDAGVPGSDSLGVVLDVQRAGDHLLTRPVFVPRDALDDLPHFLPREAWSRC
;
A
#
# COMPACT_ATOMS: atom_id res chain seq x y z
N MET A 1 -14.47 29.96 10.76
CA MET A 1 -13.24 29.31 11.28
C MET A 1 -12.99 28.07 10.42
N VAL A 2 -12.02 28.14 9.52
CA VAL A 2 -11.65 26.97 8.69
C VAL A 2 -10.88 26.02 9.61
N MET A 3 -11.54 24.99 10.08
CA MET A 3 -10.87 23.92 10.82
C MET A 3 -9.99 23.16 9.82
N PHE A 4 -8.67 23.26 9.96
CA PHE A 4 -7.72 22.49 9.15
C PHE A 4 -7.95 21.01 9.42
N LYS A 5 -8.59 20.32 8.46
CA LYS A 5 -8.88 18.89 8.53
C LYS A 5 -7.67 18.05 8.07
N TRP A 6 -6.50 18.27 8.64
CA TRP A 6 -5.29 17.52 8.32
C TRP A 6 -5.44 16.00 8.54
N TRP A 7 -6.32 15.63 9.48
CA TRP A 7 -6.54 14.25 9.91
C TRP A 7 -7.91 13.73 9.48
N HIS A 8 -8.52 14.34 8.46
CA HIS A 8 -9.80 13.86 7.97
C HIS A 8 -9.62 12.53 7.24
N VAL A 9 -10.31 11.50 7.73
CA VAL A 9 -10.36 10.17 7.13
C VAL A 9 -11.61 10.12 6.26
N LEU A 10 -11.46 9.79 4.98
CA LEU A 10 -12.61 9.56 4.11
C LEU A 10 -13.42 8.35 4.60
N ALA A 11 -14.73 8.46 4.57
CA ALA A 11 -15.61 7.32 4.80
C ALA A 11 -15.46 6.31 3.66
N ASP A 12 -15.79 5.04 3.93
CA ASP A 12 -15.60 3.99 2.92
C ASP A 12 -16.42 4.20 1.66
N ASP A 13 -17.61 4.77 1.77
CA ASP A 13 -18.51 5.11 0.65
C ASP A 13 -18.01 6.30 -0.20
N GLU A 14 -17.11 7.11 0.35
CA GLU A 14 -16.45 8.20 -0.38
C GLU A 14 -15.19 7.74 -1.13
N ARG A 15 -14.71 6.51 -0.86
CA ARG A 15 -13.48 5.96 -1.45
C ARG A 15 -13.77 5.19 -2.73
N GLN A 16 -12.81 5.18 -3.64
CA GLN A 16 -12.79 4.17 -4.70
C GLN A 16 -12.72 2.77 -4.08
N GLN A 17 -13.49 1.83 -4.62
CA GLN A 17 -13.54 0.44 -4.12
C GLN A 17 -12.69 -0.44 -5.02
N TRP A 18 -11.58 -0.93 -4.51
CA TRP A 18 -10.61 -1.75 -5.24
C TRP A 18 -10.53 -3.15 -4.64
N THR A 19 -10.13 -4.10 -5.45
CA THR A 19 -9.85 -5.47 -5.03
C THR A 19 -8.36 -5.76 -5.18
N LEU A 20 -7.78 -6.44 -4.20
CA LEU A 20 -6.45 -7.01 -4.30
C LEU A 20 -6.55 -8.35 -5.04
N ASP A 21 -5.80 -8.48 -6.14
CA ASP A 21 -5.42 -9.77 -6.72
C ASP A 21 -3.97 -10.03 -6.28
N PRO A 22 -3.74 -10.93 -5.30
CA PRO A 22 -2.43 -11.10 -4.67
C PRO A 22 -1.30 -11.29 -5.67
N PHE A 23 -0.25 -10.46 -5.55
CA PHE A 23 0.92 -10.43 -6.42
C PHE A 23 0.67 -9.99 -7.87
N VAL A 24 -0.55 -9.78 -8.27
CA VAL A 24 -0.93 -9.43 -9.65
C VAL A 24 -1.30 -7.96 -9.76
N SER A 25 -2.27 -7.51 -8.97
CA SER A 25 -2.77 -6.13 -9.07
C SER A 25 -3.42 -5.61 -7.79
N VAL A 26 -3.42 -4.29 -7.67
CA VAL A 26 -4.19 -3.53 -6.66
C VAL A 26 -5.17 -2.63 -7.41
N GLY A 27 -6.42 -3.05 -7.49
CA GLY A 27 -7.41 -2.38 -8.34
C GLY A 27 -6.94 -2.31 -9.80
N PRO A 28 -6.88 -1.11 -10.40
CA PRO A 28 -6.45 -0.93 -11.79
C PRO A 28 -4.93 -0.99 -12.00
N LEU A 29 -4.15 -1.07 -10.91
CA LEU A 29 -2.70 -1.02 -10.95
C LEU A 29 -2.12 -2.44 -10.94
N ALA A 30 -1.67 -2.91 -12.10
CA ALA A 30 -0.97 -4.19 -12.22
C ALA A 30 0.52 -4.04 -11.92
N PHE A 31 1.09 -4.96 -11.14
CA PHE A 31 2.54 -4.99 -10.94
C PHE A 31 3.27 -5.19 -12.27
N GLY A 32 4.38 -4.50 -12.43
CA GLY A 32 5.16 -4.52 -13.66
C GLY A 32 4.77 -3.49 -14.72
N MET A 33 3.65 -2.77 -14.56
CA MET A 33 3.30 -1.67 -15.45
C MET A 33 4.27 -0.49 -15.29
N GLY A 34 4.43 0.28 -16.36
CA GLY A 34 5.26 1.49 -16.35
C GLY A 34 4.56 2.70 -15.72
N PRO A 35 5.31 3.78 -15.40
CA PRO A 35 4.72 5.00 -14.83
C PRO A 35 3.64 5.64 -15.72
N GLY A 36 3.81 5.59 -17.03
CA GLY A 36 2.82 6.10 -18.00
C GLY A 36 1.53 5.29 -17.98
N GLU A 37 1.63 3.96 -17.96
CA GLU A 37 0.47 3.05 -17.89
C GLU A 37 -0.29 3.22 -16.58
N ALA A 38 0.40 3.38 -15.45
CA ALA A 38 -0.21 3.64 -14.16
C ALA A 38 -0.95 4.99 -14.15
N SER A 39 -0.34 6.04 -14.72
CA SER A 39 -0.98 7.34 -14.85
C SER A 39 -2.24 7.29 -15.71
N GLU A 40 -2.22 6.56 -16.82
CA GLU A 40 -3.37 6.36 -17.69
C GLU A 40 -4.49 5.56 -16.99
N ALA A 41 -4.14 4.49 -16.29
CA ALA A 41 -5.10 3.68 -15.51
C ALA A 41 -5.83 4.52 -14.46
N LEU A 42 -5.11 5.38 -13.72
CA LEU A 42 -5.71 6.27 -12.73
C LEU A 42 -6.53 7.39 -13.37
N SER A 43 -6.07 7.96 -14.49
CA SER A 43 -6.80 8.99 -15.23
C SER A 43 -8.13 8.46 -15.80
N SER A 44 -8.17 7.20 -16.19
CA SER A 44 -9.37 6.55 -16.69
C SER A 44 -10.49 6.44 -15.65
N LEU A 45 -10.16 6.40 -14.36
CA LEU A 45 -11.14 6.35 -13.27
C LEU A 45 -11.85 7.68 -13.03
N THR A 46 -11.17 8.79 -13.29
CA THR A 46 -11.71 10.13 -13.01
C THR A 46 -12.07 10.90 -14.28
N GLY A 47 -11.60 10.45 -15.44
CA GLY A 47 -11.69 11.20 -16.70
C GLY A 47 -10.78 12.43 -16.76
N GLU A 48 -9.93 12.63 -15.76
CA GLU A 48 -9.00 13.76 -15.66
C GLU A 48 -7.56 13.25 -15.56
N ALA A 49 -6.62 14.01 -16.15
CA ALA A 49 -5.20 13.70 -16.02
C ALA A 49 -4.74 13.83 -14.56
N GLN A 50 -4.17 12.78 -14.03
CA GLN A 50 -3.70 12.76 -12.66
C GLN A 50 -2.34 13.46 -12.54
N ARG A 51 -2.21 14.33 -11.56
CA ARG A 51 -0.94 14.97 -11.22
C ARG A 51 -0.13 14.00 -10.36
N HIS A 52 1.04 13.66 -10.82
CA HIS A 52 1.99 12.85 -10.06
C HIS A 52 3.37 13.52 -10.02
N ARG A 53 4.13 13.18 -9.01
CA ARG A 53 5.49 13.65 -8.83
C ARG A 53 6.41 12.43 -8.83
N LEU A 54 7.23 12.30 -9.85
CA LEU A 54 8.29 11.29 -9.90
C LEU A 54 9.54 11.82 -9.18
N ARG A 55 10.07 11.01 -8.27
CA ARG A 55 11.34 11.26 -7.60
C ARG A 55 12.23 10.03 -7.75
N ARG A 56 13.49 10.27 -8.09
CA ARG A 56 14.52 9.24 -8.01
C ARG A 56 15.13 9.22 -6.62
N ARG A 57 15.21 8.04 -6.03
CA ARG A 57 16.02 7.79 -4.84
C ARG A 57 17.13 6.83 -5.19
N ALA A 58 18.38 7.23 -4.93
CA ALA A 58 19.51 6.32 -4.89
C ALA A 58 19.67 5.85 -3.44
N ASN A 59 19.59 4.54 -3.22
CA ASN A 59 20.02 3.95 -1.96
C ASN A 59 21.53 3.74 -2.02
N GLU A 60 22.21 3.74 -0.87
CA GLU A 60 23.67 3.55 -0.77
C GLU A 60 24.17 2.22 -1.38
N THR A 61 23.27 1.33 -1.74
CA THR A 61 23.53 -0.01 -2.30
C THR A 61 23.05 -0.21 -3.74
N VAL A 62 23.09 0.82 -4.59
CA VAL A 62 22.98 0.66 -6.06
C VAL A 62 21.56 0.63 -6.67
N ASP A 63 20.50 0.50 -5.93
CA ASP A 63 19.15 0.45 -6.52
C ASP A 63 18.51 1.83 -6.66
N VAL A 64 18.20 2.21 -7.90
CA VAL A 64 17.43 3.42 -8.19
C VAL A 64 15.95 3.06 -8.16
N VAL A 65 15.24 3.58 -7.16
CA VAL A 65 13.80 3.46 -7.06
C VAL A 65 13.16 4.78 -7.45
N GLU A 66 12.20 4.74 -8.35
CA GLU A 66 11.39 5.90 -8.70
C GLU A 66 10.10 5.87 -7.85
N GLU A 67 9.80 6.98 -7.19
CA GLU A 67 8.59 7.17 -6.39
C GLU A 67 7.62 8.09 -7.13
N GLY A 68 6.41 7.60 -7.42
CA GLY A 68 5.31 8.38 -7.95
C GLY A 68 4.29 8.68 -6.85
N GLU A 69 4.05 9.94 -6.55
CA GLU A 69 3.06 10.36 -5.55
C GLU A 69 1.80 10.92 -6.24
N TYR A 70 0.66 10.30 -5.98
CA TYR A 70 -0.68 10.71 -6.43
C TYR A 70 -1.50 11.17 -5.23
N ARG A 71 -1.28 12.40 -4.77
CA ARG A 71 -1.88 12.93 -3.53
C ARG A 71 -3.40 12.91 -3.52
N GLU A 72 -4.02 13.23 -4.65
CA GLU A 72 -5.48 13.30 -4.76
C GLU A 72 -6.13 11.92 -4.64
N PHE A 73 -5.42 10.87 -5.07
CA PHE A 73 -5.82 9.48 -4.88
C PHE A 73 -5.37 8.86 -3.56
N GLY A 74 -4.52 9.53 -2.82
CA GLY A 74 -3.91 8.93 -1.63
C GLY A 74 -3.05 7.72 -1.96
N LEU A 75 -2.21 7.81 -2.99
CA LEU A 75 -1.36 6.71 -3.46
C LEU A 75 0.10 7.15 -3.54
N LYS A 76 0.99 6.22 -3.20
CA LYS A 76 2.40 6.23 -3.58
C LYS A 76 2.72 4.96 -4.32
N LEU A 77 3.36 5.13 -5.47
CA LEU A 77 3.76 4.04 -6.34
C LEU A 77 5.29 4.02 -6.42
N TYR A 78 5.87 2.84 -6.27
CA TYR A 78 7.30 2.63 -6.36
C TYR A 78 7.63 1.79 -7.59
N TYR A 79 8.55 2.28 -8.38
CA TYR A 79 9.00 1.65 -9.61
C TYR A 79 10.46 1.24 -9.48
N ARG A 80 10.76 0.02 -9.90
CA ARG A 80 12.10 -0.49 -10.06
C ARG A 80 12.29 -0.89 -11.52
N ASP A 81 13.37 -0.43 -12.13
CA ASP A 81 13.60 -0.65 -13.56
C ASP A 81 12.38 -0.27 -14.42
N GLU A 82 11.79 0.90 -14.11
CA GLU A 82 10.59 1.42 -14.78
C GLU A 82 9.33 0.52 -14.65
N ARG A 83 9.33 -0.42 -13.71
CA ARG A 83 8.20 -1.34 -13.46
C ARG A 83 7.63 -1.14 -12.07
N LEU A 84 6.30 -1.11 -11.97
CA LEU A 84 5.60 -0.98 -10.70
C LEU A 84 5.95 -2.16 -9.78
N ALA A 85 6.62 -1.84 -8.68
CA ALA A 85 7.15 -2.80 -7.71
C ALA A 85 6.48 -2.70 -6.34
N SER A 86 5.78 -1.60 -6.04
CA SER A 86 5.00 -1.49 -4.82
C SER A 86 3.94 -0.42 -4.92
N VAL A 87 2.81 -0.65 -4.23
CA VAL A 87 1.70 0.30 -4.08
C VAL A 87 1.47 0.54 -2.60
N VAL A 88 1.54 1.81 -2.18
CA VAL A 88 1.21 2.24 -0.82
C VAL A 88 -0.08 3.04 -0.86
N VAL A 89 -1.04 2.66 -0.01
CA VAL A 89 -2.35 3.29 0.04
C VAL A 89 -2.48 4.10 1.32
N ASP A 90 -2.67 5.41 1.18
CA ASP A 90 -2.84 6.36 2.28
C ASP A 90 -4.09 6.03 3.11
N ALA A 91 -3.92 5.97 4.44
CA ALA A 91 -5.00 5.62 5.35
C ALA A 91 -6.14 6.65 5.38
N LEU A 92 -5.86 7.93 5.07
CA LEU A 92 -6.84 9.00 5.18
C LEU A 92 -7.67 9.15 3.90
N ARG A 93 -7.04 9.05 2.72
CA ARG A 93 -7.62 9.43 1.43
C ARG A 93 -7.56 8.37 0.36
N GLY A 94 -6.78 7.32 0.56
CA GLY A 94 -6.60 6.27 -0.44
C GLY A 94 -7.87 5.50 -0.76
N PRO A 95 -7.91 4.77 -1.87
CA PRO A 95 -9.00 3.84 -2.17
C PRO A 95 -9.13 2.80 -1.06
N GLN A 96 -10.33 2.27 -0.86
CA GLN A 96 -10.48 1.07 -0.05
C GLN A 96 -10.05 -0.13 -0.87
N VAL A 97 -9.21 -0.97 -0.28
CA VAL A 97 -8.74 -2.21 -0.92
C VAL A 97 -9.28 -3.39 -0.15
N PHE A 98 -9.95 -4.29 -0.87
CA PHE A 98 -10.55 -5.50 -0.30
C PHE A 98 -9.76 -6.74 -0.73
N VAL A 99 -9.60 -7.65 0.19
CA VAL A 99 -9.17 -9.02 -0.08
C VAL A 99 -9.98 -9.99 0.78
N GLU A 100 -10.49 -11.07 0.18
CA GLU A 100 -11.34 -12.05 0.87
C GLU A 100 -12.52 -11.40 1.65
N GLY A 101 -13.06 -10.30 1.12
CA GLY A 101 -14.16 -9.54 1.73
C GLY A 101 -13.76 -8.60 2.87
N VAL A 102 -12.46 -8.51 3.21
CA VAL A 102 -11.94 -7.68 4.28
C VAL A 102 -11.34 -6.40 3.73
N ALA A 103 -11.75 -5.27 4.30
CA ALA A 103 -11.22 -3.95 3.97
C ALA A 103 -9.89 -3.70 4.70
N LEU A 104 -8.87 -3.27 3.98
CA LEU A 104 -7.50 -3.16 4.52
C LEU A 104 -7.07 -1.74 4.88
N VAL A 105 -7.69 -0.70 4.32
CA VAL A 105 -7.24 0.68 4.42
C VAL A 105 -7.95 1.44 5.53
N GLY A 106 -7.21 2.19 6.34
CA GLY A 106 -7.79 3.05 7.36
C GLY A 106 -8.50 2.30 8.49
N ARG A 107 -8.04 1.09 8.82
CA ARG A 107 -8.59 0.25 9.89
C ARG A 107 -7.76 0.34 11.16
N VAL A 108 -8.33 -0.10 12.26
CA VAL A 108 -7.59 -0.27 13.52
C VAL A 108 -6.55 -1.38 13.32
N PRO A 109 -5.25 -1.12 13.54
CA PRO A 109 -4.20 -2.10 13.23
C PRO A 109 -4.39 -3.45 13.90
N SER A 110 -4.74 -3.48 15.19
CA SER A 110 -4.94 -4.72 15.94
C SER A 110 -6.08 -5.59 15.42
N VAL A 111 -7.11 -4.98 14.82
CA VAL A 111 -8.24 -5.72 14.22
C VAL A 111 -7.78 -6.48 12.98
N LEU A 112 -6.99 -5.84 12.12
CA LEU A 112 -6.46 -6.50 10.92
C LEU A 112 -5.33 -7.48 11.25
N GLU A 113 -4.52 -7.20 12.26
CA GLU A 113 -3.52 -8.15 12.74
C GLU A 113 -4.19 -9.45 13.22
N GLN A 114 -5.26 -9.33 14.03
CA GLN A 114 -6.01 -10.51 14.47
C GLN A 114 -6.60 -11.29 13.29
N TRP A 115 -7.19 -10.60 12.31
CA TRP A 115 -7.66 -11.25 11.09
C TRP A 115 -6.55 -11.98 10.34
N MET A 116 -5.35 -11.41 10.24
CA MET A 116 -4.21 -12.08 9.63
C MET A 116 -3.75 -13.31 10.40
N LEU A 117 -3.76 -13.23 11.74
CA LEU A 117 -3.47 -14.38 12.60
C LEU A 117 -4.47 -15.51 12.39
N ASP A 118 -5.77 -15.21 12.45
CA ASP A 118 -6.84 -16.20 12.25
C ASP A 118 -6.75 -16.84 10.85
N ARG A 119 -6.42 -16.03 9.85
CA ARG A 119 -6.21 -16.50 8.48
C ARG A 119 -4.99 -17.42 8.35
N ALA A 120 -3.89 -17.07 8.98
CA ALA A 120 -2.67 -17.87 8.99
C ALA A 120 -2.87 -19.20 9.71
N GLU A 121 -3.56 -19.21 10.86
CA GLU A 121 -3.90 -20.44 11.59
C GLU A 121 -4.77 -21.41 10.78
N ALA A 122 -5.69 -20.87 9.96
CA ALA A 122 -6.55 -21.68 9.12
C ALA A 122 -5.82 -22.31 7.93
N ARG A 123 -4.65 -21.82 7.55
CA ARG A 123 -3.94 -22.24 6.34
C ARG A 123 -2.65 -23.03 6.60
N GLU A 124 -1.72 -22.53 7.33
CA GLU A 124 -0.49 -23.15 7.84
C GLU A 124 0.29 -22.05 8.60
N PRO A 125 0.21 -22.02 9.93
CA PRO A 125 0.46 -20.80 10.71
C PRO A 125 1.86 -20.20 10.60
N TYR A 126 2.88 -20.97 10.28
CA TYR A 126 4.26 -20.48 10.31
C TYR A 126 4.81 -20.01 8.95
N ALA A 127 4.07 -20.26 7.86
CA ALA A 127 4.53 -19.95 6.51
C ALA A 127 3.92 -18.66 5.94
N GLU A 128 2.95 -18.05 6.59
CA GLU A 128 2.13 -17.01 5.97
C GLU A 128 2.22 -15.63 6.64
N LEU A 129 2.51 -15.58 7.93
CA LEU A 129 2.62 -14.35 8.68
C LEU A 129 4.07 -14.03 9.00
N SER A 130 4.53 -12.88 8.58
CA SER A 130 5.84 -12.31 8.93
C SER A 130 5.67 -10.98 9.64
N TYR A 131 6.65 -10.60 10.45
CA TYR A 131 6.68 -9.30 11.11
C TYR A 131 7.89 -8.52 10.63
N MET A 132 7.64 -7.32 10.14
CA MET A 132 8.67 -6.35 9.81
C MET A 132 9.16 -5.62 11.07
N ASP A 133 10.15 -4.76 10.91
CA ASP A 133 10.61 -3.87 11.97
C ASP A 133 9.43 -3.13 12.62
N ALA A 134 9.52 -2.90 13.93
CA ALA A 134 8.47 -2.31 14.76
C ALA A 134 7.18 -3.16 14.92
N GLY A 135 7.22 -4.45 14.58
CA GLY A 135 6.10 -5.37 14.76
C GLY A 135 4.97 -5.19 13.75
N VAL A 136 5.26 -4.65 12.58
CA VAL A 136 4.29 -4.50 11.50
C VAL A 136 4.03 -5.85 10.83
N PRO A 137 2.79 -6.36 10.83
CA PRO A 137 2.48 -7.67 10.26
C PRO A 137 2.45 -7.64 8.73
N GLY A 138 2.91 -8.72 8.12
CA GLY A 138 2.85 -8.96 6.69
C GLY A 138 2.31 -10.35 6.38
N SER A 139 1.62 -10.50 5.26
CA SER A 139 1.13 -11.78 4.74
C SER A 139 1.91 -12.17 3.50
N ASP A 140 2.62 -13.28 3.60
CA ASP A 140 3.43 -13.81 2.49
C ASP A 140 2.58 -14.39 1.35
N SER A 141 1.35 -14.79 1.63
CA SER A 141 0.43 -15.28 0.60
C SER A 141 -0.39 -14.20 -0.08
N LEU A 142 -0.52 -13.03 0.54
CA LEU A 142 -1.24 -11.89 -0.01
C LEU A 142 -0.32 -10.83 -0.63
N GLY A 143 0.98 -10.85 -0.30
CA GLY A 143 1.91 -9.80 -0.73
C GLY A 143 1.53 -8.43 -0.14
N VAL A 144 1.14 -8.40 1.13
CA VAL A 144 0.77 -7.16 1.82
C VAL A 144 1.49 -7.02 3.15
N VAL A 145 1.93 -5.80 3.44
CA VAL A 145 2.44 -5.37 4.74
C VAL A 145 1.48 -4.31 5.29
N LEU A 146 0.98 -4.51 6.50
CA LEU A 146 0.06 -3.58 7.16
C LEU A 146 0.83 -2.53 7.95
N ASP A 147 1.47 -1.61 7.25
CA ASP A 147 2.05 -0.41 7.86
C ASP A 147 0.96 0.46 8.50
N VAL A 148 1.35 1.40 9.34
CA VAL A 148 0.43 2.28 10.04
C VAL A 148 0.71 3.74 9.73
N GLN A 149 -0.36 4.54 9.77
CA GLN A 149 -0.33 5.98 9.56
C GLN A 149 -1.09 6.68 10.67
N ARG A 150 -0.53 7.78 11.15
CA ARG A 150 -1.17 8.61 12.16
C ARG A 150 -2.34 9.40 11.57
N ALA A 151 -3.47 9.36 12.27
CA ALA A 151 -4.67 10.14 12.00
C ALA A 151 -5.10 10.87 13.29
N GLY A 152 -4.49 12.02 13.58
CA GLY A 152 -4.67 12.70 14.86
C GLY A 152 -4.09 11.88 16.00
N ASP A 153 -4.93 11.46 16.95
CA ASP A 153 -4.55 10.64 18.10
C ASP A 153 -4.67 9.13 17.85
N HIS A 154 -5.03 8.75 16.63
CA HIS A 154 -5.22 7.35 16.25
C HIS A 154 -4.17 6.90 15.24
N LEU A 155 -3.88 5.59 15.26
CA LEU A 155 -3.14 4.90 14.21
C LEU A 155 -4.13 4.11 13.35
N LEU A 156 -3.97 4.21 12.03
CA LEU A 156 -4.77 3.50 11.05
C LEU A 156 -3.87 2.73 10.08
N THR A 157 -4.37 1.64 9.54
CA THR A 157 -3.62 0.83 8.58
C THR A 157 -3.40 1.56 7.26
N ARG A 158 -2.16 1.54 6.81
CA ARG A 158 -1.66 2.05 5.53
C ARG A 158 -0.99 0.89 4.79
N PRO A 159 -1.76 0.05 4.08
CA PRO A 159 -1.20 -1.16 3.49
C PRO A 159 -0.19 -0.85 2.38
N VAL A 160 0.84 -1.68 2.34
CA VAL A 160 1.88 -1.72 1.31
C VAL A 160 1.74 -3.04 0.56
N PHE A 161 1.50 -2.98 -0.73
CA PHE A 161 1.33 -4.14 -1.59
C PHE A 161 2.57 -4.34 -2.45
N VAL A 162 2.98 -5.61 -2.61
CA VAL A 162 4.19 -5.97 -3.33
C VAL A 162 3.98 -7.21 -4.21
N PRO A 163 4.72 -7.35 -5.32
CA PRO A 163 4.74 -8.56 -6.11
C PRO A 163 5.51 -9.69 -5.41
N ARG A 164 5.40 -10.91 -5.90
CA ARG A 164 5.99 -12.10 -5.26
C ARG A 164 7.51 -12.04 -5.14
N ASP A 165 8.19 -11.55 -6.15
CA ASP A 165 9.65 -11.42 -6.17
C ASP A 165 10.19 -10.44 -5.12
N ALA A 166 9.37 -9.48 -4.69
CA ALA A 166 9.74 -8.58 -3.61
C ALA A 166 9.76 -9.24 -2.22
N LEU A 167 9.06 -10.36 -2.02
CA LEU A 167 9.06 -11.10 -0.76
C LEU A 167 10.39 -11.80 -0.48
N ASP A 168 11.08 -12.25 -1.52
CA ASP A 168 12.35 -12.96 -1.39
C ASP A 168 13.52 -12.02 -1.08
N ASP A 169 13.36 -10.71 -1.30
CA ASP A 169 14.39 -9.68 -1.10
C ASP A 169 13.84 -8.45 -0.35
N LEU A 170 13.08 -8.71 0.70
CA LEU A 170 12.40 -7.68 1.51
C LEU A 170 13.27 -6.50 1.94
N PRO A 171 14.55 -6.68 2.37
CA PRO A 171 15.36 -5.58 2.83
C PRO A 171 15.67 -4.52 1.77
N HIS A 172 15.58 -4.90 0.50
CA HIS A 172 15.98 -4.01 -0.62
C HIS A 172 14.80 -3.52 -1.46
N PHE A 173 13.64 -4.15 -1.34
CA PHE A 173 12.49 -3.93 -2.23
C PHE A 173 11.34 -3.15 -1.62
N LEU A 174 11.14 -3.23 -0.32
CA LEU A 174 10.01 -2.56 0.29
C LEU A 174 10.24 -1.05 0.34
N PRO A 175 9.20 -0.26 0.06
CA PRO A 175 9.27 1.19 0.19
C PRO A 175 9.55 1.59 1.64
N ARG A 176 10.05 2.81 1.80
CA ARG A 176 10.38 3.38 3.11
C ARG A 176 9.27 3.23 4.14
N GLU A 177 8.02 3.31 3.70
CA GLU A 177 6.83 3.20 4.54
C GLU A 177 6.73 1.84 5.25
N ALA A 178 7.23 0.78 4.65
CA ALA A 178 7.28 -0.54 5.28
C ALA A 178 8.36 -0.65 6.37
N TRP A 179 9.30 0.29 6.41
CA TRP A 179 10.41 0.34 7.36
C TRP A 179 10.36 1.53 8.30
N SER A 180 9.54 2.56 8.01
CA SER A 180 9.48 3.75 8.85
C SER A 180 8.78 3.42 10.16
N ARG A 181 9.45 3.75 11.24
CA ARG A 181 8.81 3.77 12.56
C ARG A 181 7.82 4.93 12.62
N CYS A 182 6.69 4.70 13.26
CA CYS A 182 5.72 5.74 13.58
C CYS A 182 6.29 6.74 14.57
#